data_b96c0e39ca09d641253d9bb0c5281216
#
_entry.id   b96c0e39ca09d641253d9bb0c5281216
#
_cell.length_a   1.000
_cell.length_b   1.000
_cell.length_c   1.000
_cell.angle_alpha   90.00
_cell.angle_beta   90.00
_cell.angle_gamma   90.00
#
_symmetry.space_group_name_H-M   'P 1'
#
loop_
_entity.id
_entity.type
_entity.pdbx_description
1 polymer ?
#
loop_
_entity_poly.entity_id
_entity_poly.type
_entity_poly.pdbx_seq_one_letter_code
_entity_poly.pdbx_strand_id
1 'polypeptide(L)'
;ASAVRQLRALGLDIWILSGDRAHSVHRVAQWVGVGVTQAWGECTPQDKLDRVRALQAQGKRVLMVGDGLNDGPVLAAAEVSIALGGAVPLAQARSDLVMMGAQLLTLPTLIQRARLTLRVVGQNLAWALFYNALFVPLALLAWLPAWLAGLGMAVSSLWVIVHSMRLARPLRGEEA
;
A
#
# COMPACT_ATOMS: atom_id res chain seq x y z
N ALA A 1 -16.18 -10.66 -4.00
CA ALA A 1 -16.35 -11.16 -2.62
C ALA A 1 -15.00 -11.57 -2.00
N SER A 2 -14.16 -12.39 -2.65
CA SER A 2 -12.88 -12.89 -2.10
C SER A 2 -11.90 -11.76 -1.75
N ALA A 3 -11.65 -10.81 -2.65
CA ALA A 3 -10.78 -9.67 -2.42
C ALA A 3 -11.21 -8.83 -1.20
N VAL A 4 -12.50 -8.53 -1.09
CA VAL A 4 -13.06 -7.76 0.03
C VAL A 4 -12.81 -8.46 1.37
N ARG A 5 -13.01 -9.78 1.44
CA ARG A 5 -12.74 -10.56 2.66
C ARG A 5 -11.27 -10.50 3.06
N GLN A 6 -10.36 -10.64 2.09
CA GLN A 6 -8.91 -10.58 2.34
C GLN A 6 -8.47 -9.17 2.78
N LEU A 7 -9.00 -8.12 2.16
CA LEU A 7 -8.71 -6.74 2.54
C LEU A 7 -9.20 -6.43 3.97
N ARG A 8 -10.39 -6.91 4.34
CA ARG A 8 -10.88 -6.79 5.72
C ARG A 8 -10.05 -7.56 6.73
N ALA A 9 -9.58 -8.75 6.36
CA ALA A 9 -8.66 -9.52 7.20
C ALA A 9 -7.33 -8.78 7.44
N LEU A 10 -6.95 -7.85 6.54
CA LEU A 10 -5.80 -6.95 6.70
C LEU A 10 -6.12 -5.70 7.54
N GLY A 11 -7.33 -5.60 8.10
CA GLY A 11 -7.79 -4.48 8.92
C GLY A 11 -8.19 -3.24 8.13
N LEU A 12 -8.62 -3.39 6.86
CA LEU A 12 -9.05 -2.28 6.03
C LEU A 12 -10.56 -2.14 6.02
N ASP A 13 -11.04 -0.92 6.14
CA ASP A 13 -12.43 -0.54 5.89
C ASP A 13 -12.65 -0.41 4.39
N ILE A 14 -13.72 -1.04 3.88
CA ILE A 14 -14.03 -1.03 2.45
C ILE A 14 -15.25 -0.17 2.19
N TRP A 15 -15.09 0.78 1.27
CA TRP A 15 -16.15 1.68 0.83
C TRP A 15 -16.39 1.51 -0.67
N ILE A 16 -17.64 1.63 -1.11
CA ILE A 16 -18.03 1.59 -2.52
C ILE A 16 -18.67 2.93 -2.85
N LEU A 17 -18.10 3.66 -3.81
CA LEU A 17 -18.60 4.92 -4.32
C LEU A 17 -18.81 4.78 -5.82
N SER A 18 -20.07 4.80 -6.28
CA SER A 18 -20.41 4.60 -7.69
C SER A 18 -21.38 5.66 -8.19
N GLY A 19 -21.29 6.01 -9.46
CA GLY A 19 -22.30 6.81 -10.15
C GLY A 19 -23.56 6.02 -10.52
N ASP A 20 -23.55 4.70 -10.34
CA ASP A 20 -24.69 3.84 -10.64
C ASP A 20 -25.85 4.06 -9.64
N ARG A 21 -27.04 3.57 -10.02
CA ARG A 21 -28.25 3.65 -9.18
C ARG A 21 -28.01 3.02 -7.81
N ALA A 22 -28.44 3.70 -6.75
CA ALA A 22 -28.23 3.29 -5.36
C ALA A 22 -28.64 1.83 -5.10
N HIS A 23 -29.79 1.39 -5.63
CA HIS A 23 -30.26 0.00 -5.51
C HIS A 23 -29.25 -1.01 -6.10
N SER A 24 -28.62 -0.72 -7.24
CA SER A 24 -27.64 -1.61 -7.88
C SER A 24 -26.37 -1.69 -7.03
N VAL A 25 -25.90 -0.55 -6.53
CA VAL A 25 -24.72 -0.46 -5.66
C VAL A 25 -24.93 -1.21 -4.35
N HIS A 26 -26.09 -1.06 -3.71
CA HIS A 26 -26.43 -1.77 -2.48
C HIS A 26 -26.49 -3.28 -2.68
N ARG A 27 -27.03 -3.75 -3.81
CA ARG A 27 -27.06 -5.18 -4.14
C ARG A 27 -25.66 -5.76 -4.32
N VAL A 28 -24.78 -5.05 -5.04
CA VAL A 28 -23.38 -5.44 -5.18
C VAL A 28 -22.68 -5.43 -3.83
N ALA A 29 -22.90 -4.40 -3.02
CA ALA A 29 -22.33 -4.28 -1.67
C ALA A 29 -22.70 -5.48 -0.79
N GLN A 30 -23.97 -5.85 -0.76
CA GLN A 30 -24.44 -7.05 -0.04
C GLN A 30 -23.76 -8.33 -0.55
N TRP A 31 -23.67 -8.49 -1.87
CA TRP A 31 -23.03 -9.66 -2.48
C TRP A 31 -21.54 -9.79 -2.13
N VAL A 32 -20.81 -8.67 -2.09
CA VAL A 32 -19.39 -8.67 -1.70
C VAL A 32 -19.17 -8.58 -0.20
N GLY A 33 -20.24 -8.39 0.59
CA GLY A 33 -20.21 -8.30 2.05
C GLY A 33 -19.83 -6.91 2.57
N VAL A 34 -20.00 -5.84 1.80
CA VAL A 34 -19.82 -4.44 2.27
C VAL A 34 -21.14 -3.95 2.88
N GLY A 35 -21.05 -3.24 4.02
CA GLY A 35 -22.22 -2.69 4.70
C GLY A 35 -22.90 -1.60 3.85
N VAL A 36 -24.23 -1.52 3.95
CA VAL A 36 -25.02 -0.53 3.19
C VAL A 36 -24.59 0.91 3.50
N THR A 37 -24.19 1.19 4.73
CA THR A 37 -23.67 2.50 5.17
C THR A 37 -22.32 2.85 4.56
N GLN A 38 -21.62 1.89 3.99
CA GLN A 38 -20.33 2.03 3.30
C GLN A 38 -20.46 1.95 1.78
N ALA A 39 -21.68 1.90 1.24
CA ALA A 39 -21.96 1.77 -0.19
C ALA A 39 -22.87 2.91 -0.65
N TRP A 40 -22.38 3.74 -1.53
CA TRP A 40 -23.03 4.95 -1.99
C TRP A 40 -23.18 4.90 -3.51
N GLY A 41 -24.40 4.96 -3.98
CA GLY A 41 -24.74 5.07 -5.41
C GLY A 41 -25.07 6.51 -5.79
N GLU A 42 -25.28 6.74 -7.08
CA GLU A 42 -25.65 8.04 -7.65
C GLU A 42 -24.65 9.16 -7.31
N CYS A 43 -23.39 8.79 -7.00
CA CYS A 43 -22.36 9.75 -6.64
C CYS A 43 -21.86 10.48 -7.88
N THR A 44 -21.90 11.81 -7.84
CA THR A 44 -21.15 12.65 -8.77
C THR A 44 -19.65 12.57 -8.45
N PRO A 45 -18.75 12.99 -9.36
CA PRO A 45 -17.32 13.08 -9.06
C PRO A 45 -17.03 13.95 -7.83
N GLN A 46 -17.83 15.01 -7.64
CA GLN A 46 -17.69 15.90 -6.47
C GLN A 46 -18.10 15.19 -5.18
N ASP A 47 -19.19 14.43 -5.17
CA ASP A 47 -19.62 13.67 -3.99
C ASP A 47 -18.56 12.65 -3.56
N LYS A 48 -17.94 11.97 -4.52
CA LYS A 48 -16.83 11.05 -4.25
C LYS A 48 -15.65 11.77 -3.61
N LEU A 49 -15.26 12.93 -4.16
CA LEU A 49 -14.17 13.74 -3.64
C LEU A 49 -14.45 14.20 -2.21
N ASP A 50 -15.66 14.73 -1.96
CA ASP A 50 -16.05 15.22 -0.65
C ASP A 50 -16.09 14.09 0.38
N ARG A 51 -16.46 12.87 -0.03
CA ARG A 51 -16.43 11.70 0.83
C ARG A 51 -15.00 11.28 1.19
N VAL A 52 -14.08 11.27 0.22
CA VAL A 52 -12.67 10.99 0.49
C VAL A 52 -12.10 12.03 1.48
N ARG A 53 -12.35 13.31 1.25
CA ARG A 53 -11.91 14.39 2.15
C ARG A 53 -12.50 14.26 3.56
N ALA A 54 -13.77 13.87 3.66
CA ALA A 54 -14.42 13.65 4.95
C ALA A 54 -13.78 12.49 5.73
N LEU A 55 -13.36 11.42 5.06
CA LEU A 55 -12.63 10.32 5.68
C LEU A 55 -11.23 10.76 6.13
N GLN A 56 -10.54 11.54 5.31
CA GLN A 56 -9.23 12.12 5.63
C GLN A 56 -9.29 13.07 6.82
N ALA A 57 -10.33 13.92 6.89
CA ALA A 57 -10.55 14.81 8.03
C ALA A 57 -10.79 14.05 9.35
N GLN A 58 -11.24 12.77 9.30
CA GLN A 58 -11.34 11.86 10.44
C GLN A 58 -10.02 11.15 10.77
N GLY A 59 -8.90 11.52 10.10
CA GLY A 59 -7.60 10.90 10.29
C GLY A 59 -7.44 9.55 9.59
N LYS A 60 -8.37 9.15 8.70
CA LYS A 60 -8.24 7.92 7.92
C LYS A 60 -7.36 8.15 6.69
N ARG A 61 -6.52 7.18 6.37
CA ARG A 61 -5.79 7.14 5.11
C ARG A 61 -6.62 6.43 4.07
N VAL A 62 -6.78 7.03 2.91
CA VAL A 62 -7.63 6.53 1.84
C VAL A 62 -6.78 5.97 0.70
N LEU A 63 -6.98 4.70 0.38
CA LEU A 63 -6.52 4.11 -0.88
C LEU A 63 -7.71 4.10 -1.82
N MET A 64 -7.61 4.85 -2.92
CA MET A 64 -8.64 4.91 -3.96
C MET A 64 -8.29 3.98 -5.12
N VAL A 65 -9.27 3.18 -5.55
CA VAL A 65 -9.15 2.36 -6.77
C VAL A 65 -10.26 2.80 -7.73
N GLY A 66 -9.89 3.19 -8.94
CA GLY A 66 -10.83 3.68 -9.94
C GLY A 66 -10.45 3.30 -11.36
N ASP A 67 -11.42 3.36 -12.26
CA ASP A 67 -11.25 3.14 -13.72
C ASP A 67 -11.12 4.44 -14.54
N GLY A 68 -11.39 5.55 -13.94
CA GLY A 68 -10.78 6.82 -14.15
C GLY A 68 -11.31 7.86 -15.06
N LEU A 69 -12.34 7.73 -15.88
CA LEU A 69 -12.78 8.89 -16.70
C LEU A 69 -13.26 10.06 -15.81
N ASN A 70 -14.01 9.75 -14.77
CA ASN A 70 -14.58 10.74 -13.86
C ASN A 70 -13.90 10.76 -12.48
N ASP A 71 -12.97 9.85 -12.22
CA ASP A 71 -12.35 9.66 -10.91
C ASP A 71 -10.98 10.37 -10.78
N GLY A 72 -10.47 11.03 -11.83
CA GLY A 72 -9.19 11.71 -11.82
C GLY A 72 -8.98 12.66 -10.62
N PRO A 73 -9.91 13.56 -10.30
CA PRO A 73 -9.80 14.43 -9.12
C PRO A 73 -9.82 13.65 -7.79
N VAL A 74 -10.57 12.55 -7.73
CA VAL A 74 -10.69 11.71 -6.52
C VAL A 74 -9.42 10.89 -6.32
N LEU A 75 -8.86 10.31 -7.40
CA LEU A 75 -7.58 9.61 -7.39
C LEU A 75 -6.45 10.52 -6.91
N ALA A 76 -6.40 11.76 -7.43
CA ALA A 76 -5.39 12.73 -7.04
C ALA A 76 -5.53 13.24 -5.59
N ALA A 77 -6.70 13.10 -4.98
CA ALA A 77 -6.95 13.53 -3.60
C ALA A 77 -6.67 12.43 -2.56
N ALA A 78 -6.62 11.16 -2.98
CA ALA A 78 -6.33 10.04 -2.09
C ALA A 78 -4.84 9.99 -1.70
N GLU A 79 -4.51 9.42 -0.52
CA GLU A 79 -3.11 9.22 -0.12
C GLU A 79 -2.40 8.16 -0.97
N VAL A 80 -3.15 7.21 -1.51
CA VAL A 80 -2.67 6.23 -2.49
C VAL A 80 -3.76 6.01 -3.52
N SER A 81 -3.40 6.09 -4.79
CA SER A 81 -4.31 5.92 -5.90
C SER A 81 -3.89 4.79 -6.83
N ILE A 82 -4.86 4.00 -7.26
CA ILE A 82 -4.64 2.88 -8.18
C ILE A 82 -5.63 3.00 -9.33
N ALA A 83 -5.11 3.15 -10.54
CA ALA A 83 -5.91 3.04 -11.75
C ALA A 83 -5.97 1.58 -12.23
N LEU A 84 -7.15 1.14 -12.65
CA LEU A 84 -7.32 -0.17 -13.29
C LEU A 84 -6.74 -0.13 -14.71
N GLY A 85 -6.21 -1.24 -15.21
CA GLY A 85 -5.48 -1.30 -16.49
C GLY A 85 -6.30 -0.95 -17.74
N GLY A 86 -7.64 -0.92 -17.65
CA GLY A 86 -8.55 -0.38 -18.67
C GLY A 86 -8.86 1.10 -18.53
N ALA A 87 -8.28 1.78 -17.53
CA ALA A 87 -8.52 3.19 -17.29
C ALA A 87 -7.96 4.07 -18.42
N VAL A 88 -8.61 5.22 -18.62
CA VAL A 88 -8.14 6.21 -19.60
C VAL A 88 -6.72 6.71 -19.28
N PRO A 89 -5.92 7.07 -20.30
CA PRO A 89 -4.53 7.51 -20.11
C PRO A 89 -4.36 8.63 -19.07
N LEU A 90 -5.34 9.53 -18.97
CA LEU A 90 -5.31 10.63 -17.99
C LEU A 90 -5.42 10.13 -16.55
N ALA A 91 -6.21 9.10 -16.29
CA ALA A 91 -6.34 8.52 -14.96
C ALA A 91 -5.09 7.73 -14.58
N GLN A 92 -4.53 6.98 -15.54
CA GLN A 92 -3.25 6.29 -15.35
C GLN A 92 -2.13 7.28 -15.01
N ALA A 93 -2.06 8.42 -15.71
CA ALA A 93 -1.05 9.46 -15.46
C ALA A 93 -1.22 10.19 -14.11
N ARG A 94 -2.40 10.14 -13.49
CA ARG A 94 -2.70 10.78 -12.20
C ARG A 94 -2.76 9.81 -11.03
N SER A 95 -2.55 8.53 -11.26
CA SER A 95 -2.51 7.51 -10.21
C SER A 95 -1.08 7.14 -9.84
N ASP A 96 -0.87 6.78 -8.57
CA ASP A 96 0.45 6.32 -8.09
C ASP A 96 0.80 4.95 -8.65
N LEU A 97 -0.21 4.13 -8.90
CA LEU A 97 -0.06 2.77 -9.40
C LEU A 97 -1.07 2.48 -10.51
N VAL A 98 -0.65 1.69 -11.50
CA VAL A 98 -1.54 1.15 -12.54
C VAL A 98 -1.60 -0.37 -12.39
N MET A 99 -2.79 -0.90 -12.15
CA MET A 99 -3.00 -2.33 -12.04
C MET A 99 -3.25 -2.91 -13.43
N MET A 100 -2.28 -3.63 -13.97
CA MET A 100 -2.42 -4.32 -15.25
C MET A 100 -3.41 -5.48 -15.11
N GLY A 101 -4.59 -5.33 -15.75
CA GLY A 101 -5.72 -6.26 -15.62
C GLY A 101 -6.75 -5.85 -14.56
N ALA A 102 -7.94 -6.45 -14.63
CA ALA A 102 -9.09 -6.12 -13.77
C ALA A 102 -9.16 -6.99 -12.49
N GLN A 103 -8.07 -7.64 -12.09
CA GLN A 103 -8.08 -8.58 -10.97
C GLN A 103 -7.87 -7.87 -9.63
N LEU A 104 -8.94 -7.42 -9.00
CA LEU A 104 -8.93 -6.86 -7.64
C LEU A 104 -8.34 -7.83 -6.58
N LEU A 105 -8.13 -9.11 -6.92
CA LEU A 105 -7.48 -10.10 -6.07
C LEU A 105 -5.99 -9.83 -5.84
N THR A 106 -5.34 -9.04 -6.69
CA THR A 106 -3.94 -8.65 -6.51
C THR A 106 -3.75 -7.56 -5.44
N LEU A 107 -4.82 -6.80 -5.11
CA LEU A 107 -4.76 -5.75 -4.08
C LEU A 107 -4.33 -6.23 -2.69
N PRO A 108 -4.93 -7.29 -2.13
CA PRO A 108 -4.48 -7.83 -0.84
C PRO A 108 -3.00 -8.21 -0.84
N THR A 109 -2.53 -8.85 -1.90
CA THR A 109 -1.13 -9.25 -2.06
C THR A 109 -0.21 -8.02 -2.13
N LEU A 110 -0.59 -7.00 -2.93
CA LEU A 110 0.14 -5.73 -3.01
C LEU A 110 0.31 -5.08 -1.63
N ILE A 111 -0.78 -4.98 -0.86
CA ILE A 111 -0.76 -4.38 0.47
C ILE A 111 0.10 -5.19 1.45
N GLN A 112 0.03 -6.51 1.39
CA GLN A 112 0.89 -7.38 2.21
C GLN A 112 2.36 -7.19 1.87
N ARG A 113 2.70 -7.12 0.57
CA ARG A 113 4.06 -6.83 0.08
C ARG A 113 4.55 -5.48 0.56
N ALA A 114 3.76 -4.43 0.42
CA ALA A 114 4.11 -3.09 0.89
C ALA A 114 4.39 -3.06 2.40
N ARG A 115 3.53 -3.71 3.21
CA ARG A 115 3.73 -3.83 4.67
C ARG A 115 4.99 -4.61 5.03
N LEU A 116 5.28 -5.70 4.31
CA LEU A 116 6.49 -6.48 4.51
C LEU A 116 7.73 -5.66 4.16
N THR A 117 7.71 -4.95 3.04
CA THR A 117 8.80 -4.07 2.60
C THR A 117 9.10 -3.01 3.66
N LEU A 118 8.09 -2.29 4.15
CA LEU A 118 8.28 -1.28 5.20
C LEU A 118 8.86 -1.88 6.48
N ARG A 119 8.45 -3.09 6.85
CA ARG A 119 9.00 -3.79 8.03
C ARG A 119 10.47 -4.12 7.84
N VAL A 120 10.85 -4.66 6.68
CA VAL A 120 12.25 -5.00 6.37
C VAL A 120 13.11 -3.73 6.31
N VAL A 121 12.62 -2.66 5.69
CA VAL A 121 13.30 -1.35 5.66
C VAL A 121 13.52 -0.82 7.09
N GLY A 122 12.48 -0.86 7.94
CA GLY A 122 12.60 -0.45 9.34
C GLY A 122 13.63 -1.28 10.12
N GLN A 123 13.67 -2.59 9.90
CA GLN A 123 14.67 -3.48 10.52
C GLN A 123 16.09 -3.17 10.05
N ASN A 124 16.26 -2.95 8.75
CA ASN A 124 17.58 -2.59 8.20
C ASN A 124 18.05 -1.22 8.69
N LEU A 125 17.15 -0.25 8.82
CA LEU A 125 17.46 1.06 9.37
C LEU A 125 17.84 0.98 10.85
N ALA A 126 17.09 0.23 11.65
CA ALA A 126 17.41 0.00 13.05
C ALA A 126 18.76 -0.69 13.22
N TRP A 127 19.07 -1.68 12.38
CA TRP A 127 20.39 -2.31 12.34
C TRP A 127 21.50 -1.32 12.01
N ALA A 128 21.31 -0.48 10.98
CA ALA A 128 22.30 0.53 10.58
C ALA A 128 22.55 1.55 11.70
N LEU A 129 21.50 2.01 12.37
CA LEU A 129 21.61 2.92 13.52
C LEU A 129 22.37 2.27 14.68
N PHE A 130 22.04 1.03 15.02
CA PHE A 130 22.73 0.28 16.08
C PHE A 130 24.22 0.08 15.76
N TYR A 131 24.51 -0.36 14.54
CA TYR A 131 25.88 -0.55 14.08
C TYR A 131 26.70 0.76 14.18
N ASN A 132 26.17 1.85 13.63
CA ASN A 132 26.86 3.14 13.68
C ASN A 132 27.00 3.69 15.10
N ALA A 133 25.97 3.56 15.94
CA ALA A 133 26.01 4.00 17.34
C ALA A 133 27.07 3.24 18.15
N LEU A 134 27.39 2.00 17.78
CA LEU A 134 28.43 1.20 18.44
C LEU A 134 29.82 1.50 17.84
N PHE A 135 29.95 1.45 16.53
CA PHE A 135 31.27 1.50 15.86
C PHE A 135 31.88 2.90 15.79
N VAL A 136 31.04 3.95 15.65
CA VAL A 136 31.55 5.33 15.55
C VAL A 136 32.23 5.79 16.85
N PRO A 137 31.65 5.62 18.05
CA PRO A 137 32.34 5.97 19.27
C PRO A 137 33.63 5.15 19.50
N LEU A 138 33.60 3.85 19.21
CA LEU A 138 34.78 2.99 19.34
C LEU A 138 35.92 3.43 18.42
N ALA A 139 35.59 3.88 17.20
CA ALA A 139 36.58 4.42 16.26
C ALA A 139 37.15 5.76 16.75
N LEU A 140 36.30 6.66 17.27
CA LEU A 140 36.74 7.95 17.82
C LEU A 140 37.67 7.81 19.05
N LEU A 141 37.45 6.78 19.86
CA LEU A 141 38.28 6.43 20.99
C LEU A 141 39.57 5.69 20.60
N ALA A 142 39.81 5.49 19.31
CA ALA A 142 40.92 4.72 18.75
C ALA A 142 40.99 3.24 19.24
N TRP A 143 39.87 2.72 19.76
CA TRP A 143 39.79 1.32 20.21
C TRP A 143 39.50 0.35 19.04
N LEU A 144 39.12 0.89 17.89
CA LEU A 144 38.77 0.09 16.70
C LEU A 144 39.90 0.19 15.65
N PRO A 145 40.64 -0.90 15.39
CA PRO A 145 41.62 -0.94 14.30
C PRO A 145 40.94 -0.74 12.95
N ALA A 146 41.59 -0.06 12.01
CA ALA A 146 41.04 0.27 10.70
C ALA A 146 40.55 -0.96 9.89
N TRP A 147 41.29 -2.06 9.96
CA TRP A 147 40.94 -3.32 9.29
C TRP A 147 39.66 -3.92 9.87
N LEU A 148 39.44 -3.82 11.20
CA LEU A 148 38.24 -4.32 11.86
C LEU A 148 37.00 -3.45 11.55
N ALA A 149 37.20 -2.13 11.42
CA ALA A 149 36.14 -1.23 10.96
C ALA A 149 35.70 -1.57 9.53
N GLY A 150 36.63 -1.82 8.62
CA GLY A 150 36.33 -2.24 7.24
C GLY A 150 35.63 -3.59 7.16
N LEU A 151 36.10 -4.57 7.95
CA LEU A 151 35.45 -5.89 8.03
C LEU A 151 34.01 -5.78 8.58
N GLY A 152 33.84 -5.00 9.65
CA GLY A 152 32.50 -4.76 10.24
C GLY A 152 31.53 -4.12 9.24
N MET A 153 31.98 -3.15 8.46
CA MET A 153 31.17 -2.53 7.40
C MET A 153 30.78 -3.54 6.32
N ALA A 154 31.71 -4.39 5.88
CA ALA A 154 31.43 -5.43 4.89
C ALA A 154 30.40 -6.45 5.40
N VAL A 155 30.54 -6.92 6.64
CA VAL A 155 29.61 -7.86 7.28
C VAL A 155 28.24 -7.22 7.46
N SER A 156 28.17 -5.96 7.90
CA SER A 156 26.92 -5.22 8.05
C SER A 156 26.19 -5.06 6.71
N SER A 157 26.92 -4.72 5.64
CA SER A 157 26.36 -4.61 4.29
C SER A 157 25.82 -5.95 3.79
N LEU A 158 26.58 -7.02 3.97
CA LEU A 158 26.14 -8.36 3.59
C LEU A 158 24.91 -8.79 4.36
N TRP A 159 24.83 -8.49 5.66
CA TRP A 159 23.65 -8.74 6.48
C TRP A 159 22.40 -8.07 5.91
N VAL A 160 22.47 -6.78 5.58
CA VAL A 160 21.36 -6.02 5.00
C VAL A 160 20.90 -6.61 3.67
N ILE A 161 21.86 -7.02 2.80
CA ILE A 161 21.54 -7.67 1.52
C ILE A 161 20.79 -8.98 1.76
N VAL A 162 21.34 -9.90 2.56
CA VAL A 162 20.73 -11.20 2.85
C VAL A 162 19.37 -11.03 3.52
N HIS A 163 19.26 -10.07 4.44
CA HIS A 163 17.98 -9.78 5.09
C HIS A 163 16.93 -9.26 4.09
N SER A 164 17.32 -8.42 3.15
CA SER A 164 16.43 -7.88 2.10
C SER A 164 16.01 -8.93 1.08
N MET A 165 16.80 -10.00 0.86
CA MET A 165 16.42 -11.11 -0.02
C MET A 165 15.14 -11.85 0.43
N ARG A 166 14.71 -11.66 1.67
CA ARG A 166 13.40 -12.15 2.15
C ARG A 166 12.22 -11.58 1.34
N LEU A 167 12.39 -10.39 0.75
CA LEU A 167 11.39 -9.77 -0.09
C LEU A 167 11.22 -10.46 -1.46
N ALA A 168 12.24 -11.19 -1.91
CA ALA A 168 12.17 -11.95 -3.17
C ALA A 168 11.38 -13.28 -3.04
N ARG A 169 11.07 -13.72 -1.81
CA ARG A 169 10.30 -14.95 -1.59
C ARG A 169 8.82 -14.73 -1.93
N PRO A 170 8.16 -15.67 -2.64
CA PRO A 170 6.73 -15.57 -2.89
C PRO A 170 5.95 -15.52 -1.56
N LEU A 171 4.86 -14.73 -1.53
CA LEU A 171 3.94 -14.77 -0.40
C LEU A 171 3.13 -16.06 -0.47
N ARG A 172 2.78 -16.60 0.70
CA ARG A 172 1.85 -17.75 0.76
C ARG A 172 0.54 -17.35 0.09
N GLY A 173 0.22 -17.98 -1.05
CA GLY A 173 -0.99 -17.73 -1.84
C GLY A 173 -0.77 -17.07 -3.21
N GLU A 174 0.48 -16.82 -3.62
CA GLU A 174 0.80 -16.37 -4.98
C GLU A 174 0.88 -17.52 -6.01
N GLU A 175 0.82 -18.77 -5.57
CA GLU A 175 0.98 -19.97 -6.40
C GLU A 175 -0.38 -20.63 -6.81
N ALA A 176 -1.48 -19.89 -6.78
CA ALA A 176 -2.78 -20.41 -7.17
C ALA A 176 -3.42 -19.63 -8.32
#